data_943b231b998f56a02223e10eca8d360f
#
_entry.id   943b231b998f56a02223e10eca8d360f
#
_cell.length_a   1.000
_cell.length_b   1.000
_cell.length_c   1.000
_cell.angle_alpha   90.00
_cell.angle_beta   90.00
_cell.angle_gamma   90.00
#
_symmetry.space_group_name_H-M   'P 1'
#
loop_
_entity.id
_entity.type
_entity.pdbx_description
1 polymer ?
#
loop_
_entity_poly.entity_id
_entity_poly.type
_entity_poly.pdbx_seq_one_letter_code
_entity_poly.pdbx_strand_id
1 'polypeptide(L)'
;MNRQLPKRRGAMMILVAVSIIILLVGAVFSVDVAYMHMVRAELRTATDAAARAGSEELARTQDPAAARAAAVAIAELNNVAGNGLTLQPGDIQVGSLHSSAGRFNFVPDVAPFTAVRVLGRRDSTSTDGPVSLFFAKVFSTTQFEPVQAATASANVRDVALVLDVSGSMAGYIGPGSRLDALKTAVNIFLDEVSISSPNTQISLTAYSTTPFKILPLTPDFAAIRSAVAAFYPLSYTAIGDGLVMGSDSLAFDPLTRPSAFKTIIVMTDGQHNTGPSPDVTVATATARGQTVHTITFSGDANQTLMQTVAAATQGGIHIHADDASDLAAAFRAIARTLAVTLVE
;
A
#
# COMPACT_ATOMS: atom_id res chain seq x y z
N MET A 1 -57.51 63.86 -30.32
CA MET A 1 -56.67 64.11 -29.15
C MET A 1 -55.56 63.04 -29.14
N ASN A 2 -54.40 63.34 -29.72
CA ASN A 2 -53.32 62.42 -29.83
C ASN A 2 -52.40 62.59 -28.58
N ARG A 3 -52.51 61.69 -27.60
CA ARG A 3 -51.57 61.62 -26.47
C ARG A 3 -50.29 61.00 -26.96
N GLN A 4 -49.26 61.78 -27.21
CA GLN A 4 -47.89 61.27 -27.37
C GLN A 4 -47.37 60.75 -26.03
N LEU A 5 -47.13 59.44 -25.93
CA LEU A 5 -46.46 58.85 -24.79
C LEU A 5 -45.01 59.35 -24.70
N PRO A 6 -44.48 59.72 -23.50
CA PRO A 6 -43.15 60.26 -23.38
C PRO A 6 -42.15 59.14 -23.71
N LYS A 7 -41.16 59.46 -24.56
CA LYS A 7 -40.07 58.56 -24.97
C LYS A 7 -39.18 58.21 -23.75
N ARG A 8 -39.37 56.97 -23.19
CA ARG A 8 -38.59 56.41 -22.07
C ARG A 8 -37.19 55.99 -22.47
N ARG A 9 -36.44 56.77 -23.26
CA ARG A 9 -35.04 56.43 -23.74
C ARG A 9 -33.99 56.47 -22.63
N GLY A 10 -34.12 57.28 -21.58
CA GLY A 10 -33.19 57.39 -20.47
C GLY A 10 -33.19 56.18 -19.49
N ALA A 11 -34.37 55.58 -19.24
CA ALA A 11 -34.50 54.46 -18.33
C ALA A 11 -33.81 53.16 -18.84
N MET A 12 -33.83 52.95 -20.18
CA MET A 12 -33.11 51.77 -20.76
C MET A 12 -31.57 51.89 -20.65
N MET A 13 -30.99 53.08 -20.76
CA MET A 13 -29.54 53.27 -20.59
C MET A 13 -29.09 52.96 -19.16
N ILE A 14 -29.86 53.36 -18.16
CA ILE A 14 -29.58 53.08 -16.76
C ILE A 14 -29.70 51.56 -16.49
N LEU A 15 -30.73 50.91 -17.03
CA LEU A 15 -30.89 49.45 -16.89
C LEU A 15 -29.75 48.67 -17.53
N VAL A 16 -29.29 49.04 -18.73
CA VAL A 16 -28.16 48.43 -19.41
C VAL A 16 -26.84 48.65 -18.61
N ALA A 17 -26.61 49.85 -18.10
CA ALA A 17 -25.43 50.15 -17.30
C ALA A 17 -25.40 49.33 -16.01
N VAL A 18 -26.51 49.21 -15.29
CA VAL A 18 -26.63 48.38 -14.08
C VAL A 18 -26.43 46.90 -14.41
N SER A 19 -27.00 46.40 -15.51
CA SER A 19 -26.84 45.01 -15.94
C SER A 19 -25.35 44.68 -16.28
N ILE A 20 -24.67 45.62 -16.95
CA ILE A 20 -23.22 45.42 -17.22
C ILE A 20 -22.40 45.35 -15.93
N ILE A 21 -22.71 46.22 -14.96
CA ILE A 21 -22.02 46.18 -13.65
C ILE A 21 -22.25 44.83 -12.94
N ILE A 22 -23.50 44.34 -12.91
CA ILE A 22 -23.81 43.04 -12.30
C ILE A 22 -23.09 41.90 -13.01
N LEU A 23 -23.04 41.89 -14.33
CA LEU A 23 -22.32 40.90 -15.11
C LEU A 23 -20.80 40.96 -14.86
N LEU A 24 -20.23 42.15 -14.77
CA LEU A 24 -18.80 42.34 -14.45
C LEU A 24 -18.48 41.83 -13.03
N VAL A 25 -19.31 42.15 -12.03
CA VAL A 25 -19.14 41.63 -10.66
C VAL A 25 -19.23 40.12 -10.64
N GLY A 26 -20.17 39.52 -11.37
CA GLY A 26 -20.28 38.05 -11.49
C GLY A 26 -19.07 37.43 -12.16
N ALA A 27 -18.55 38.04 -13.23
CA ALA A 27 -17.36 37.56 -13.92
C ALA A 27 -16.10 37.62 -13.01
N VAL A 28 -15.90 38.71 -12.32
CA VAL A 28 -14.81 38.95 -11.37
C VAL A 28 -14.83 37.89 -10.23
N PHE A 29 -16.01 37.67 -9.65
CA PHE A 29 -16.18 36.63 -8.62
C PHE A 29 -15.86 35.24 -9.14
N SER A 30 -16.29 34.90 -10.35
CA SER A 30 -16.02 33.61 -10.97
C SER A 30 -14.54 33.34 -11.15
N VAL A 31 -13.74 34.36 -11.50
CA VAL A 31 -12.27 34.21 -11.64
C VAL A 31 -11.62 33.90 -10.31
N ASP A 32 -11.94 34.61 -9.23
CA ASP A 32 -11.36 34.35 -7.91
C ASP A 32 -11.78 32.98 -7.37
N VAL A 33 -13.04 32.56 -7.56
CA VAL A 33 -13.50 31.22 -7.16
C VAL A 33 -12.75 30.12 -7.94
N ALA A 34 -12.57 30.28 -9.25
CA ALA A 34 -11.82 29.33 -10.06
C ALA A 34 -10.35 29.24 -9.60
N TYR A 35 -9.73 30.37 -9.30
CA TYR A 35 -8.38 30.42 -8.76
C TYR A 35 -8.25 29.72 -7.39
N MET A 36 -9.20 29.96 -6.48
CA MET A 36 -9.24 29.27 -5.18
C MET A 36 -9.34 27.75 -5.34
N HIS A 37 -10.14 27.25 -6.28
CA HIS A 37 -10.24 25.82 -6.58
C HIS A 37 -8.93 25.26 -7.14
N MET A 38 -8.27 25.98 -8.05
CA MET A 38 -6.98 25.60 -8.59
C MET A 38 -5.93 25.49 -7.48
N VAL A 39 -5.80 26.51 -6.63
CA VAL A 39 -4.83 26.52 -5.51
C VAL A 39 -5.12 25.39 -4.51
N ARG A 40 -6.40 25.09 -4.22
CA ARG A 40 -6.74 23.92 -3.37
C ARG A 40 -6.28 22.59 -3.99
N ALA A 41 -6.45 22.44 -5.30
CA ALA A 41 -6.03 21.22 -6.01
C ALA A 41 -4.49 21.10 -6.01
N GLU A 42 -3.79 22.19 -6.28
CA GLU A 42 -2.31 22.25 -6.21
C GLU A 42 -1.81 21.90 -4.80
N LEU A 43 -2.39 22.52 -3.76
CA LEU A 43 -2.01 22.27 -2.37
C LEU A 43 -2.26 20.81 -1.99
N ARG A 44 -3.39 20.24 -2.39
CA ARG A 44 -3.67 18.82 -2.16
C ARG A 44 -2.63 17.94 -2.83
N THR A 45 -2.34 18.19 -4.11
CA THR A 45 -1.34 17.40 -4.86
C THR A 45 0.04 17.48 -4.21
N ALA A 46 0.48 18.69 -3.83
CA ALA A 46 1.77 18.91 -3.16
C ALA A 46 1.83 18.18 -1.81
N THR A 47 0.77 18.27 -1.02
CA THR A 47 0.68 17.64 0.31
C THR A 47 0.65 16.10 0.20
N ASP A 48 -0.12 15.55 -0.75
CA ASP A 48 -0.17 14.12 -1.02
C ASP A 48 1.20 13.59 -1.51
N ALA A 49 1.86 14.31 -2.42
CA ALA A 49 3.18 13.93 -2.92
C ALA A 49 4.25 13.94 -1.81
N ALA A 50 4.24 14.96 -0.96
CA ALA A 50 5.15 15.07 0.18
C ALA A 50 4.94 13.92 1.20
N ALA A 51 3.68 13.61 1.54
CA ALA A 51 3.37 12.52 2.45
C ALA A 51 3.84 11.17 1.90
N ARG A 52 3.63 10.90 0.60
CA ARG A 52 4.11 9.67 -0.07
C ARG A 52 5.63 9.58 -0.04
N ALA A 53 6.35 10.63 -0.44
CA ALA A 53 7.81 10.62 -0.43
C ALA A 53 8.38 10.37 0.97
N GLY A 54 7.81 11.03 1.99
CA GLY A 54 8.18 10.79 3.38
C GLY A 54 7.91 9.35 3.82
N SER A 55 6.78 8.76 3.43
CA SER A 55 6.44 7.38 3.79
C SER A 55 7.31 6.34 3.08
N GLU A 56 7.68 6.57 1.82
CA GLU A 56 8.61 5.70 1.07
C GLU A 56 10.00 5.72 1.69
N GLU A 57 10.51 6.90 2.03
CA GLU A 57 11.80 7.04 2.69
C GLU A 57 11.79 6.41 4.10
N LEU A 58 10.70 6.59 4.85
CA LEU A 58 10.51 5.93 6.15
C LEU A 58 10.56 4.40 6.01
N ALA A 59 9.91 3.86 4.99
CA ALA A 59 9.93 2.43 4.73
C ALA A 59 11.33 1.89 4.44
N ARG A 60 12.12 2.67 3.69
CA ARG A 60 13.48 2.31 3.27
C ARG A 60 14.49 2.40 4.40
N THR A 61 14.41 3.45 5.22
CA THR A 61 15.45 3.79 6.22
C THR A 61 15.05 3.50 7.64
N GLN A 62 13.74 3.44 7.94
CA GLN A 62 13.17 3.44 9.30
C GLN A 62 13.65 4.67 10.15
N ASP A 63 14.11 5.74 9.47
CA ASP A 63 14.58 6.97 10.08
C ASP A 63 13.54 8.09 9.92
N PRO A 64 12.90 8.55 11.00
CA PRO A 64 11.97 9.67 10.98
C PRO A 64 12.57 10.99 10.47
N ALA A 65 13.87 11.22 10.66
CA ALA A 65 14.53 12.44 10.20
C ALA A 65 14.70 12.42 8.67
N ALA A 66 15.13 11.28 8.11
CA ALA A 66 15.21 11.08 6.66
C ALA A 66 13.84 11.20 6.00
N ALA A 67 12.79 10.64 6.60
CA ALA A 67 11.42 10.75 6.12
C ALA A 67 10.92 12.20 6.06
N ARG A 68 11.19 13.00 7.10
CA ARG A 68 10.85 14.44 7.11
C ARG A 68 11.60 15.20 6.01
N ALA A 69 12.90 14.92 5.84
CA ALA A 69 13.71 15.56 4.80
C ALA A 69 13.19 15.25 3.38
N ALA A 70 12.81 14.00 3.12
CA ALA A 70 12.22 13.59 1.84
C ALA A 70 10.88 14.31 1.57
N ALA A 71 10.02 14.43 2.59
CA ALA A 71 8.75 15.13 2.47
C ALA A 71 8.96 16.62 2.13
N VAL A 72 9.91 17.31 2.78
CA VAL A 72 10.26 18.71 2.49
C VAL A 72 10.75 18.85 1.05
N ALA A 73 11.69 18.01 0.62
CA ALA A 73 12.28 18.09 -0.71
C ALA A 73 11.23 17.95 -1.83
N ILE A 74 10.25 17.06 -1.65
CA ILE A 74 9.18 16.88 -2.65
C ILE A 74 8.15 18.01 -2.58
N ALA A 75 7.83 18.54 -1.39
CA ALA A 75 6.94 19.68 -1.26
C ALA A 75 7.47 20.91 -2.03
N GLU A 76 8.76 21.21 -1.90
CA GLU A 76 9.43 22.32 -2.58
C GLU A 76 9.39 22.21 -4.12
N LEU A 77 9.35 20.99 -4.66
CA LEU A 77 9.23 20.74 -6.11
C LEU A 77 7.80 20.87 -6.63
N ASN A 78 6.79 20.93 -5.75
CA ASN A 78 5.39 21.05 -6.13
C ASN A 78 4.87 22.47 -5.91
N ASN A 79 4.51 23.13 -7.02
CA ASN A 79 4.05 24.52 -6.97
C ASN A 79 2.63 24.63 -6.40
N VAL A 80 2.45 25.63 -5.52
CA VAL A 80 1.15 26.05 -4.97
C VAL A 80 1.05 27.56 -5.12
N ALA A 81 0.12 28.04 -5.90
CA ALA A 81 -0.04 29.45 -6.26
C ALA A 81 1.26 30.07 -6.85
N GLY A 82 1.97 29.29 -7.68
CA GLY A 82 3.16 29.72 -8.42
C GLY A 82 4.51 29.53 -7.72
N ASN A 83 4.54 29.09 -6.46
CA ASN A 83 5.78 28.81 -5.70
C ASN A 83 5.76 27.40 -5.15
N GLY A 84 6.96 26.82 -4.92
CA GLY A 84 7.09 25.54 -4.21
C GLY A 84 6.50 25.63 -2.81
N LEU A 85 5.89 24.54 -2.32
CA LEU A 85 5.32 24.50 -0.99
C LEU A 85 6.41 24.37 0.07
N THR A 86 6.51 25.33 0.97
CA THR A 86 7.45 25.31 2.09
C THR A 86 6.78 24.69 3.32
N LEU A 87 7.26 23.52 3.75
CA LEU A 87 6.80 22.86 4.97
C LEU A 87 7.66 23.24 6.17
N GLN A 88 7.03 23.53 7.31
CA GLN A 88 7.69 23.73 8.58
C GLN A 88 7.89 22.38 9.30
N PRO A 89 8.87 22.25 10.22
CA PRO A 89 9.09 21.00 10.96
C PRO A 89 7.84 20.45 11.67
N GLY A 90 6.96 21.32 12.17
CA GLY A 90 5.70 20.96 12.81
C GLY A 90 4.61 20.48 11.85
N ASP A 91 4.79 20.71 10.54
CA ASP A 91 3.83 20.28 9.51
C ASP A 91 3.99 18.81 9.12
N ILE A 92 5.09 18.16 9.55
CA ILE A 92 5.41 16.78 9.20
C ILE A 92 5.48 15.94 10.46
N GLN A 93 4.50 15.07 10.62
CA GLN A 93 4.41 14.11 11.72
C GLN A 93 4.75 12.72 11.20
N VAL A 94 5.65 12.03 11.89
CA VAL A 94 5.96 10.61 11.66
C VAL A 94 5.38 9.81 12.80
N GLY A 95 4.67 8.73 12.53
CA GLY A 95 3.95 7.99 13.54
C GLY A 95 3.54 6.60 13.11
N SER A 96 2.67 6.01 13.89
CA SER A 96 2.09 4.68 13.64
C SER A 96 0.67 4.79 13.10
N LEU A 97 0.36 3.96 12.11
CA LEU A 97 -0.98 3.82 11.55
C LEU A 97 -1.60 2.51 12.06
N HIS A 98 -2.64 2.62 12.86
CA HIS A 98 -3.36 1.48 13.40
C HIS A 98 -4.70 1.31 12.70
N SER A 99 -5.02 0.08 12.30
CA SER A 99 -6.36 -0.27 11.82
C SER A 99 -7.20 -0.79 12.99
N SER A 100 -8.36 -0.18 13.22
CA SER A 100 -9.34 -0.62 14.20
C SER A 100 -10.73 -0.50 13.62
N ALA A 101 -11.50 -1.59 13.58
CA ALA A 101 -12.86 -1.66 13.03
C ALA A 101 -12.99 -1.07 11.61
N GLY A 102 -12.01 -1.34 10.75
CA GLY A 102 -11.99 -0.85 9.36
C GLY A 102 -11.66 0.63 9.19
N ARG A 103 -11.23 1.31 10.26
CA ARG A 103 -10.75 2.70 10.20
C ARG A 103 -9.27 2.76 10.54
N PHE A 104 -8.54 3.59 9.80
CA PHE A 104 -7.15 3.88 10.09
C PHE A 104 -7.04 5.06 11.05
N ASN A 105 -6.30 4.86 12.13
CA ASN A 105 -6.00 5.90 13.11
C ASN A 105 -4.49 6.17 13.11
N PHE A 106 -4.10 7.40 12.81
CA PHE A 106 -2.72 7.85 12.87
C PHE A 106 -2.39 8.34 14.27
N VAL A 107 -1.35 7.77 14.88
CA VAL A 107 -0.83 8.20 16.19
C VAL A 107 0.58 8.75 15.99
N PRO A 108 0.79 10.06 16.18
CA PRO A 108 2.09 10.69 15.99
C PRO A 108 3.10 10.24 17.04
N ASP A 109 4.38 10.21 16.66
CA ASP A 109 5.55 9.97 17.52
C ASP A 109 5.53 8.64 18.29
N VAL A 110 4.75 7.65 17.82
CA VAL A 110 4.67 6.30 18.39
C VAL A 110 5.29 5.28 17.42
N ALA A 111 6.27 4.52 17.92
CA ALA A 111 6.85 3.39 17.18
C ALA A 111 5.93 2.14 17.27
N PRO A 112 5.95 1.25 16.26
CA PRO A 112 6.77 1.32 15.06
C PRO A 112 6.28 2.41 14.10
N PHE A 113 7.22 3.18 13.52
CA PHE A 113 6.89 4.24 12.59
C PHE A 113 6.47 3.63 11.23
N THR A 114 5.18 3.79 10.90
CA THR A 114 4.58 3.16 9.70
C THR A 114 3.99 4.16 8.72
N ALA A 115 3.82 5.41 9.14
CA ALA A 115 3.16 6.43 8.32
C ALA A 115 3.74 7.83 8.55
N VAL A 116 3.57 8.67 7.53
CA VAL A 116 3.91 10.09 7.57
C VAL A 116 2.65 10.89 7.27
N ARG A 117 2.36 11.86 8.14
CA ARG A 117 1.29 12.84 7.98
C ARG A 117 1.90 14.20 7.67
N VAL A 118 1.43 14.82 6.60
CA VAL A 118 1.84 16.16 6.19
C VAL A 118 0.65 17.10 6.24
N LEU A 119 0.86 18.30 6.77
CA LEU A 119 -0.11 19.41 6.80
C LEU A 119 0.39 20.50 5.86
N GLY A 120 -0.15 20.57 4.66
CA GLY A 120 0.10 21.66 3.72
C GLY A 120 -0.74 22.88 4.08
N ARG A 121 -0.11 24.04 4.26
CA ARG A 121 -0.77 25.28 4.67
C ARG A 121 -0.33 26.46 3.83
N ARG A 122 -1.29 27.31 3.48
CA ARG A 122 -1.09 28.64 2.91
C ARG A 122 -1.93 29.64 3.72
N ASP A 123 -1.64 29.73 5.01
CA ASP A 123 -2.30 30.59 5.98
C ASP A 123 -1.31 31.61 6.58
N SER A 124 -1.81 32.47 7.46
CA SER A 124 -1.01 33.49 8.13
C SER A 124 0.10 32.93 9.04
N THR A 125 0.07 31.61 9.35
CA THR A 125 1.08 30.94 10.20
C THR A 125 2.11 30.17 9.36
N SER A 126 1.85 29.96 8.07
CA SER A 126 2.78 29.26 7.16
C SER A 126 3.90 30.20 6.66
N THR A 127 5.04 29.62 6.29
CA THR A 127 6.17 30.37 5.73
C THR A 127 5.80 31.10 4.45
N ASP A 128 5.00 30.48 3.59
CA ASP A 128 4.60 31.03 2.30
C ASP A 128 3.44 32.03 2.40
N GLY A 129 2.78 32.10 3.56
CA GLY A 129 1.68 33.01 3.82
C GLY A 129 0.39 32.71 3.02
N PRO A 130 -0.66 33.51 3.25
CA PRO A 130 -1.92 33.41 2.54
C PRO A 130 -1.82 33.71 1.05
N VAL A 131 -2.72 33.14 0.26
CA VAL A 131 -2.82 33.38 -1.20
C VAL A 131 -3.61 34.65 -1.48
N SER A 132 -3.00 35.61 -2.20
CA SER A 132 -3.68 36.82 -2.64
C SER A 132 -4.67 36.53 -3.75
N LEU A 133 -5.89 37.05 -3.65
CA LEU A 133 -6.91 36.96 -4.67
C LEU A 133 -6.85 38.17 -5.61
N PHE A 134 -7.27 38.01 -6.87
CA PHE A 134 -7.14 39.05 -7.89
C PHE A 134 -8.11 40.22 -7.66
N PHE A 135 -9.36 39.91 -7.36
CA PHE A 135 -10.45 40.89 -7.30
C PHE A 135 -11.14 40.95 -5.93
N ALA A 136 -10.67 40.19 -4.97
CA ALA A 136 -11.30 40.04 -3.65
C ALA A 136 -11.46 41.37 -2.89
N LYS A 137 -10.64 42.39 -3.20
CA LYS A 137 -10.77 43.75 -2.64
C LYS A 137 -12.15 44.35 -2.86
N VAL A 138 -12.86 43.93 -3.91
CA VAL A 138 -14.24 44.36 -4.17
C VAL A 138 -15.23 43.80 -3.15
N PHE A 139 -14.86 42.67 -2.52
CA PHE A 139 -15.73 41.94 -1.58
C PHE A 139 -15.21 41.97 -0.13
N SER A 140 -14.28 42.85 0.21
CA SER A 140 -13.66 43.00 1.54
C SER A 140 -12.85 41.78 2.02
N THR A 141 -12.63 40.77 1.19
CA THR A 141 -11.81 39.59 1.49
C THR A 141 -10.62 39.57 0.53
N THR A 142 -9.41 39.80 1.02
CA THR A 142 -8.22 39.96 0.17
C THR A 142 -7.35 38.71 0.07
N GLN A 143 -7.59 37.73 0.95
CA GLN A 143 -6.71 36.58 1.11
C GLN A 143 -7.52 35.28 1.20
N PHE A 144 -6.90 34.21 0.73
CA PHE A 144 -7.39 32.84 0.81
C PHE A 144 -6.39 31.98 1.58
N GLU A 145 -6.86 31.28 2.61
CA GLU A 145 -6.02 30.51 3.55
C GLU A 145 -6.39 29.01 3.47
N PRO A 146 -5.98 28.28 2.42
CA PRO A 146 -6.24 26.85 2.34
C PRO A 146 -5.32 26.04 3.23
N VAL A 147 -5.88 25.00 3.83
CA VAL A 147 -5.15 23.98 4.60
C VAL A 147 -5.57 22.61 4.08
N GLN A 148 -4.60 21.72 3.90
CA GLN A 148 -4.80 20.33 3.49
C GLN A 148 -3.94 19.41 4.34
N ALA A 149 -4.48 18.24 4.69
CA ALA A 149 -3.73 17.20 5.37
C ALA A 149 -3.71 15.94 4.52
N ALA A 150 -2.55 15.29 4.46
CA ALA A 150 -2.39 13.98 3.84
C ALA A 150 -1.67 13.04 4.79
N THR A 151 -2.09 11.79 4.85
CA THR A 151 -1.39 10.74 5.58
C THR A 151 -1.07 9.62 4.61
N ALA A 152 0.20 9.26 4.50
CA ALA A 152 0.63 8.15 3.68
C ALA A 152 1.36 7.11 4.52
N SER A 153 1.11 5.84 4.21
CA SER A 153 1.87 4.70 4.73
C SER A 153 2.48 3.98 3.55
N ALA A 154 3.76 3.65 3.65
CA ALA A 154 4.39 2.85 2.62
C ALA A 154 3.89 1.40 2.72
N ASN A 155 3.59 0.82 1.58
CA ASN A 155 3.22 -0.60 1.49
C ASN A 155 4.48 -1.46 1.55
N VAL A 156 4.99 -1.67 2.76
CA VAL A 156 6.16 -2.50 3.04
C VAL A 156 5.69 -3.89 3.43
N ARG A 157 6.23 -4.94 2.81
CA ARG A 157 5.82 -6.31 3.07
C ARG A 157 7.00 -7.23 3.34
N ASP A 158 6.89 -8.01 4.40
CA ASP A 158 7.76 -9.15 4.68
C ASP A 158 6.97 -10.43 4.43
N VAL A 159 7.43 -11.23 3.47
CA VAL A 159 6.76 -12.45 3.02
C VAL A 159 7.61 -13.66 3.34
N ALA A 160 7.04 -14.67 3.97
CA ALA A 160 7.67 -15.99 4.10
C ALA A 160 7.07 -16.95 3.07
N LEU A 161 7.86 -17.39 2.10
CA LEU A 161 7.52 -18.51 1.25
C LEU A 161 7.85 -19.81 1.96
N VAL A 162 6.86 -20.65 2.20
CA VAL A 162 6.95 -21.94 2.88
C VAL A 162 6.53 -23.01 1.88
N LEU A 163 7.52 -23.68 1.28
CA LEU A 163 7.33 -24.50 0.10
C LEU A 163 7.57 -25.98 0.40
N ASP A 164 6.65 -26.80 -0.07
CA ASP A 164 6.71 -28.25 0.03
C ASP A 164 7.77 -28.82 -0.93
N VAL A 165 8.68 -29.60 -0.38
CA VAL A 165 9.65 -30.41 -1.14
C VAL A 165 9.57 -31.88 -0.71
N SER A 166 8.42 -32.33 -0.23
CA SER A 166 8.20 -33.72 0.15
C SER A 166 8.23 -34.68 -1.05
N GLY A 167 8.19 -35.97 -0.77
CA GLY A 167 8.31 -37.01 -1.80
C GLY A 167 7.18 -36.97 -2.84
N SER A 168 5.97 -36.49 -2.48
CA SER A 168 4.85 -36.33 -3.41
C SER A 168 5.16 -35.33 -4.54
N MET A 169 6.00 -34.35 -4.29
CA MET A 169 6.45 -33.36 -5.30
C MET A 169 7.24 -33.97 -6.47
N ALA A 170 7.72 -35.22 -6.36
CA ALA A 170 8.27 -36.00 -7.46
C ALA A 170 7.19 -36.48 -8.45
N GLY A 171 5.92 -36.46 -8.04
CA GLY A 171 4.80 -36.88 -8.87
C GLY A 171 4.69 -36.07 -10.17
N TYR A 172 4.31 -36.74 -11.26
CA TYR A 172 4.14 -36.07 -12.55
C TYR A 172 2.79 -35.34 -12.61
N ILE A 173 2.81 -34.18 -13.27
CA ILE A 173 1.63 -33.40 -13.62
C ILE A 173 1.84 -32.73 -14.97
N GLY A 174 1.08 -33.16 -15.98
CA GLY A 174 1.34 -32.75 -17.35
C GLY A 174 2.75 -33.18 -17.84
N PRO A 175 3.52 -32.28 -18.46
CA PRO A 175 4.83 -32.62 -19.04
C PRO A 175 6.00 -32.70 -18.04
N GLY A 176 5.80 -32.33 -16.77
CA GLY A 176 6.86 -32.26 -15.76
C GLY A 176 6.45 -32.80 -14.39
N SER A 177 7.33 -32.66 -13.41
CA SER A 177 7.04 -32.96 -12.02
C SER A 177 6.25 -31.85 -11.34
N ARG A 178 5.57 -32.17 -10.23
CA ARG A 178 4.92 -31.15 -9.39
C ARG A 178 5.94 -30.12 -8.89
N LEU A 179 7.17 -30.56 -8.61
CA LEU A 179 8.24 -29.66 -8.21
C LEU A 179 8.66 -28.70 -9.32
N ASP A 180 8.69 -29.15 -10.60
CA ASP A 180 8.98 -28.26 -11.74
C ASP A 180 7.88 -27.22 -11.94
N ALA A 181 6.61 -27.61 -11.73
CA ALA A 181 5.49 -26.69 -11.73
C ALA A 181 5.62 -25.66 -10.60
N LEU A 182 6.00 -26.06 -9.38
CA LEU A 182 6.26 -25.15 -8.27
C LEU A 182 7.38 -24.17 -8.58
N LYS A 183 8.52 -24.62 -9.11
CA LYS A 183 9.63 -23.73 -9.50
C LYS A 183 9.19 -22.67 -10.51
N THR A 184 8.38 -23.06 -11.48
CA THR A 184 7.80 -22.14 -12.46
C THR A 184 6.84 -21.14 -11.82
N ALA A 185 5.94 -21.61 -10.96
CA ALA A 185 4.96 -20.77 -10.28
C ALA A 185 5.60 -19.75 -9.33
N VAL A 186 6.64 -20.13 -8.61
CA VAL A 186 7.43 -19.21 -7.76
C VAL A 186 8.11 -18.13 -8.60
N ASN A 187 8.67 -18.48 -9.77
CA ASN A 187 9.25 -17.48 -10.66
C ASN A 187 8.21 -16.45 -11.12
N ILE A 188 7.00 -16.89 -11.47
CA ILE A 188 5.88 -16.01 -11.85
C ILE A 188 5.46 -15.12 -10.68
N PHE A 189 5.41 -15.67 -9.45
CA PHE A 189 5.14 -14.91 -8.24
C PHE A 189 6.17 -13.77 -8.04
N LEU A 190 7.45 -14.09 -8.17
CA LEU A 190 8.53 -13.12 -8.01
C LEU A 190 8.51 -12.03 -9.09
N ASP A 191 8.14 -12.37 -10.35
CA ASP A 191 7.94 -11.39 -11.42
C ASP A 191 6.80 -10.42 -11.09
N GLU A 192 5.64 -10.94 -10.66
CA GLU A 192 4.47 -10.14 -10.30
C GLU A 192 4.77 -9.24 -9.09
N VAL A 193 5.40 -9.77 -8.03
CA VAL A 193 5.77 -9.01 -6.83
C VAL A 193 6.77 -7.90 -7.14
N SER A 194 7.73 -8.14 -8.03
CA SER A 194 8.73 -7.14 -8.41
C SER A 194 8.11 -5.90 -9.04
N ILE A 195 6.98 -6.06 -9.72
CA ILE A 195 6.25 -4.98 -10.38
C ILE A 195 5.24 -4.34 -9.43
N SER A 196 4.43 -5.17 -8.74
CA SER A 196 3.26 -4.73 -7.98
C SER A 196 3.59 -4.29 -6.55
N SER A 197 4.68 -4.77 -5.99
CA SER A 197 5.06 -4.55 -4.58
C SER A 197 6.59 -4.49 -4.42
N PRO A 198 7.28 -3.50 -5.01
CA PRO A 198 8.74 -3.46 -5.08
C PRO A 198 9.44 -3.37 -3.71
N ASN A 199 8.73 -2.92 -2.68
CA ASN A 199 9.23 -2.82 -1.30
C ASN A 199 9.00 -4.12 -0.50
N THR A 200 8.91 -5.28 -1.17
CA THR A 200 8.76 -6.59 -0.53
C THR A 200 10.10 -7.23 -0.26
N GLN A 201 10.29 -7.77 0.96
CA GLN A 201 11.34 -8.72 1.29
C GLN A 201 10.72 -10.10 1.43
N ILE A 202 11.47 -11.13 1.00
CA ILE A 202 10.98 -12.51 1.02
C ILE A 202 12.00 -13.40 1.73
N SER A 203 11.53 -14.20 2.71
CA SER A 203 12.28 -15.32 3.24
C SER A 203 11.83 -16.62 2.57
N LEU A 204 12.74 -17.57 2.42
CA LEU A 204 12.47 -18.86 1.81
C LEU A 204 12.69 -19.99 2.81
N THR A 205 11.63 -20.73 3.08
CA THR A 205 11.61 -21.96 3.86
C THR A 205 11.14 -23.09 2.97
N ALA A 206 11.87 -24.18 2.93
CA ALA A 206 11.41 -25.44 2.35
C ALA A 206 11.13 -26.43 3.48
N TYR A 207 10.20 -27.33 3.28
CA TYR A 207 9.92 -28.39 4.27
C TYR A 207 9.65 -29.74 3.61
N SER A 208 10.05 -30.78 4.35
CA SER A 208 9.71 -32.18 4.10
C SER A 208 9.47 -32.87 5.44
N THR A 209 10.30 -33.80 5.88
CA THR A 209 10.25 -34.39 7.23
C THR A 209 10.51 -33.34 8.32
N THR A 210 11.38 -32.37 8.03
CA THR A 210 11.68 -31.21 8.86
C THR A 210 11.76 -29.97 7.99
N PRO A 211 11.49 -28.78 8.54
CA PRO A 211 11.67 -27.55 7.80
C PRO A 211 13.14 -27.11 7.72
N PHE A 212 13.46 -26.38 6.65
CA PHE A 212 14.78 -25.81 6.40
C PHE A 212 14.65 -24.34 6.05
N LYS A 213 15.27 -23.46 6.81
CA LYS A 213 15.43 -22.06 6.43
C LYS A 213 16.48 -21.95 5.34
N ILE A 214 16.07 -21.72 4.11
CA ILE A 214 16.95 -21.64 2.93
C ILE A 214 17.57 -20.24 2.80
N LEU A 215 16.72 -19.20 2.89
CA LEU A 215 17.16 -17.81 2.83
C LEU A 215 16.48 -16.99 3.94
N PRO A 216 17.22 -16.07 4.59
CA PRO A 216 16.62 -15.05 5.44
C PRO A 216 15.78 -14.08 4.60
N LEU A 217 15.11 -13.12 5.26
CA LEU A 217 14.45 -12.02 4.56
C LEU A 217 15.44 -11.29 3.64
N THR A 218 15.11 -11.17 2.37
CA THR A 218 15.95 -10.53 1.36
C THR A 218 15.10 -9.83 0.29
N PRO A 219 15.53 -8.68 -0.22
CA PRO A 219 14.96 -8.06 -1.42
C PRO A 219 15.56 -8.66 -2.72
N ASP A 220 16.55 -9.55 -2.61
CA ASP A 220 17.22 -10.16 -3.78
C ASP A 220 16.41 -11.36 -4.30
N PHE A 221 15.51 -11.08 -5.24
CA PHE A 221 14.71 -12.11 -5.89
C PHE A 221 15.52 -13.05 -6.79
N ALA A 222 16.71 -12.64 -7.25
CA ALA A 222 17.59 -13.53 -8.02
C ALA A 222 18.17 -14.63 -7.13
N ALA A 223 18.55 -14.31 -5.89
CA ALA A 223 18.98 -15.31 -4.91
C ALA A 223 17.87 -16.32 -4.61
N ILE A 224 16.59 -15.85 -4.49
CA ILE A 224 15.45 -16.75 -4.26
C ILE A 224 15.25 -17.70 -5.46
N ARG A 225 15.28 -17.17 -6.69
CA ARG A 225 15.18 -18.01 -7.92
C ARG A 225 16.23 -19.09 -7.97
N SER A 226 17.47 -18.72 -7.67
CA SER A 226 18.61 -19.65 -7.66
C SER A 226 18.43 -20.74 -6.61
N ALA A 227 17.96 -20.39 -5.42
CA ALA A 227 17.70 -21.34 -4.33
C ALA A 227 16.54 -22.30 -4.69
N VAL A 228 15.43 -21.79 -5.23
CA VAL A 228 14.29 -22.61 -5.65
C VAL A 228 14.66 -23.54 -6.82
N ALA A 229 15.50 -23.11 -7.75
CA ALA A 229 15.97 -23.95 -8.84
C ALA A 229 16.71 -25.20 -8.36
N ALA A 230 17.41 -25.10 -7.22
CA ALA A 230 18.17 -26.19 -6.60
C ALA A 230 17.31 -27.20 -5.81
N PHE A 231 16.01 -26.98 -5.64
CA PHE A 231 15.13 -27.89 -4.90
C PHE A 231 15.04 -29.26 -5.56
N TYR A 232 14.96 -30.30 -4.73
CA TYR A 232 14.71 -31.68 -5.12
C TYR A 232 13.76 -32.34 -4.11
N PRO A 233 12.98 -33.34 -4.52
CA PRO A 233 12.01 -34.00 -3.63
C PRO A 233 12.71 -34.79 -2.51
N LEU A 234 12.13 -34.70 -1.30
CA LEU A 234 12.61 -35.41 -0.10
C LEU A 234 11.61 -36.46 0.36
N SER A 235 11.30 -36.54 1.66
CA SER A 235 10.51 -37.66 2.23
C SER A 235 9.11 -37.23 2.69
N TYR A 236 8.89 -37.06 4.01
CA TYR A 236 7.59 -36.80 4.63
C TYR A 236 7.15 -35.33 4.47
N THR A 237 5.95 -34.97 5.02
CA THR A 237 5.29 -33.68 4.82
C THR A 237 4.92 -33.06 6.18
N ALA A 238 5.85 -32.24 6.74
CA ALA A 238 5.70 -31.54 8.02
C ALA A 238 5.19 -30.10 7.82
N ILE A 239 3.93 -29.94 7.38
CA ILE A 239 3.38 -28.62 7.04
C ILE A 239 3.38 -27.68 8.26
N GLY A 240 3.00 -28.20 9.44
CA GLY A 240 2.92 -27.38 10.65
C GLY A 240 4.28 -26.83 11.11
N ASP A 241 5.34 -27.62 11.05
CA ASP A 241 6.70 -27.17 11.37
C ASP A 241 7.19 -26.16 10.34
N GLY A 242 6.87 -26.36 9.04
CA GLY A 242 7.15 -25.41 7.99
C GLY A 242 6.50 -24.05 8.25
N LEU A 243 5.23 -24.06 8.65
CA LEU A 243 4.47 -22.85 9.00
C LEU A 243 5.11 -22.11 10.19
N VAL A 244 5.50 -22.83 11.25
CA VAL A 244 6.19 -22.23 12.42
C VAL A 244 7.49 -21.59 11.99
N MET A 245 8.32 -22.27 11.19
CA MET A 245 9.60 -21.71 10.71
C MET A 245 9.39 -20.47 9.83
N GLY A 246 8.38 -20.46 8.97
CA GLY A 246 7.99 -19.27 8.19
C GLY A 246 7.57 -18.11 9.09
N SER A 247 6.75 -18.39 10.11
CA SER A 247 6.35 -17.41 11.13
C SER A 247 7.54 -16.84 11.92
N ASP A 248 8.47 -17.70 12.31
CA ASP A 248 9.69 -17.29 13.02
C ASP A 248 10.62 -16.46 12.12
N SER A 249 10.69 -16.76 10.83
CA SER A 249 11.42 -15.96 9.86
C SER A 249 10.91 -14.52 9.78
N LEU A 250 9.60 -14.32 9.88
CA LEU A 250 8.99 -12.97 9.89
C LEU A 250 9.09 -12.26 11.24
N ALA A 251 9.27 -13.01 12.33
CA ALA A 251 9.30 -12.42 13.68
C ALA A 251 10.71 -12.12 14.17
N PHE A 252 11.68 -12.95 13.86
CA PHE A 252 13.00 -12.95 14.49
C PHE A 252 14.18 -12.78 13.53
N ASP A 253 13.93 -12.65 12.23
CA ASP A 253 14.98 -12.35 11.28
C ASP A 253 15.56 -10.96 11.56
N PRO A 254 16.89 -10.77 11.52
CA PRO A 254 17.53 -9.46 11.73
C PRO A 254 17.07 -8.38 10.73
N LEU A 255 16.60 -8.80 9.56
CA LEU A 255 16.07 -7.89 8.51
C LEU A 255 14.56 -7.69 8.59
N THR A 256 13.88 -8.26 9.61
CA THR A 256 12.45 -8.05 9.79
C THR A 256 12.14 -6.57 10.04
N ARG A 257 11.15 -6.04 9.32
CA ARG A 257 10.75 -4.63 9.43
C ARG A 257 9.51 -4.53 10.33
N PRO A 258 9.58 -3.75 11.43
CA PRO A 258 8.45 -3.61 12.36
C PRO A 258 7.17 -3.06 11.69
N SER A 259 7.33 -2.22 10.67
CA SER A 259 6.24 -1.58 9.92
C SER A 259 5.67 -2.44 8.79
N ALA A 260 6.31 -3.58 8.46
CA ALA A 260 5.88 -4.41 7.34
C ALA A 260 4.61 -5.21 7.66
N PHE A 261 3.74 -5.32 6.67
CA PHE A 261 2.69 -6.34 6.68
C PHE A 261 3.34 -7.72 6.52
N LYS A 262 3.07 -8.61 7.46
CA LYS A 262 3.71 -9.92 7.54
C LYS A 262 2.79 -10.99 6.97
N THR A 263 3.23 -11.62 5.90
CA THR A 263 2.43 -12.62 5.18
C THR A 263 3.22 -13.91 5.02
N ILE A 264 2.60 -15.04 5.34
CA ILE A 264 3.14 -16.38 5.10
C ILE A 264 2.36 -16.99 3.93
N ILE A 265 3.05 -17.56 2.98
CA ILE A 265 2.45 -18.32 1.86
C ILE A 265 2.92 -19.75 1.98
N VAL A 266 1.99 -20.64 2.36
CA VAL A 266 2.25 -22.09 2.50
C VAL A 266 1.70 -22.81 1.28
N MET A 267 2.56 -23.58 0.60
CA MET A 267 2.16 -24.43 -0.52
C MET A 267 2.44 -25.88 -0.21
N THR A 268 1.47 -26.76 -0.49
CA THR A 268 1.58 -28.23 -0.34
C THR A 268 0.85 -28.96 -1.46
N ASP A 269 1.36 -30.13 -1.86
CA ASP A 269 0.72 -31.04 -2.81
C ASP A 269 0.17 -32.32 -2.15
N GLY A 270 0.27 -32.44 -0.82
CA GLY A 270 -0.04 -33.67 -0.11
C GLY A 270 -0.78 -33.51 1.20
N GLN A 271 -0.76 -34.61 1.95
CA GLN A 271 -1.33 -34.71 3.29
C GLN A 271 -0.24 -34.42 4.33
N HIS A 272 -0.60 -33.64 5.36
CA HIS A 272 0.24 -33.55 6.56
C HIS A 272 0.39 -34.93 7.20
N ASN A 273 1.62 -35.41 7.40
CA ASN A 273 1.85 -36.76 7.89
C ASN A 273 2.96 -36.88 8.94
N THR A 274 3.58 -35.78 9.32
CA THR A 274 4.60 -35.76 10.39
C THR A 274 4.68 -34.40 11.06
N GLY A 275 5.06 -34.39 12.35
CA GLY A 275 5.11 -33.18 13.16
C GLY A 275 3.74 -32.69 13.67
N PRO A 276 3.67 -31.52 14.28
CA PRO A 276 2.43 -30.91 14.74
C PRO A 276 1.55 -30.47 13.58
N SER A 277 0.23 -30.64 13.72
CA SER A 277 -0.73 -30.30 12.67
C SER A 277 -0.80 -28.78 12.39
N PRO A 278 -0.89 -28.35 11.12
CA PRO A 278 -0.85 -26.95 10.75
C PRO A 278 -2.04 -26.12 11.27
N ASP A 279 -3.21 -26.70 11.52
CA ASP A 279 -4.36 -26.04 12.14
C ASP A 279 -4.10 -25.70 13.63
N VAL A 280 -3.21 -26.41 14.29
CA VAL A 280 -2.75 -26.09 15.64
C VAL A 280 -1.64 -25.03 15.59
N THR A 281 -0.67 -25.21 14.70
CA THR A 281 0.52 -24.32 14.65
C THR A 281 0.22 -22.94 14.08
N VAL A 282 -0.84 -22.77 13.30
CA VAL A 282 -1.28 -21.46 12.77
C VAL A 282 -1.60 -20.45 13.88
N ALA A 283 -1.94 -20.93 15.09
CA ALA A 283 -2.15 -20.06 16.25
C ALA A 283 -0.93 -19.17 16.56
N THR A 284 0.28 -19.64 16.25
CA THR A 284 1.51 -18.85 16.41
C THR A 284 1.53 -17.67 15.45
N ALA A 285 1.17 -17.86 14.20
CA ALA A 285 1.08 -16.78 13.20
C ALA A 285 -0.05 -15.80 13.55
N THR A 286 -1.21 -16.31 13.97
CA THR A 286 -2.36 -15.51 14.42
C THR A 286 -2.00 -14.62 15.62
N ALA A 287 -1.33 -15.17 16.62
CA ALA A 287 -0.89 -14.43 17.81
C ALA A 287 0.11 -13.31 17.48
N ARG A 288 0.86 -13.46 16.38
CA ARG A 288 1.82 -12.46 15.88
C ARG A 288 1.21 -11.48 14.87
N GLY A 289 -0.09 -11.57 14.60
CA GLY A 289 -0.76 -10.70 13.62
C GLY A 289 -0.29 -10.94 12.16
N GLN A 290 0.20 -12.14 11.85
CA GLN A 290 0.66 -12.52 10.52
C GLN A 290 -0.51 -13.12 9.72
N THR A 291 -0.63 -12.75 8.45
CA THR A 291 -1.61 -13.35 7.52
C THR A 291 -1.04 -14.62 6.92
N VAL A 292 -1.83 -15.69 6.87
CA VAL A 292 -1.43 -16.95 6.23
C VAL A 292 -2.29 -17.20 5.00
N HIS A 293 -1.67 -17.23 3.84
CA HIS A 293 -2.27 -17.73 2.60
C HIS A 293 -1.82 -19.17 2.37
N THR A 294 -2.74 -19.98 1.86
CA THR A 294 -2.44 -21.39 1.59
C THR A 294 -2.75 -21.73 0.14
N ILE A 295 -1.88 -22.51 -0.47
CA ILE A 295 -2.06 -23.08 -1.81
C ILE A 295 -2.01 -24.58 -1.68
N THR A 296 -3.05 -25.27 -2.14
CA THR A 296 -3.03 -26.73 -2.32
C THR A 296 -2.89 -27.06 -3.79
N PHE A 297 -2.11 -28.10 -4.09
CA PHE A 297 -1.78 -28.47 -5.44
C PHE A 297 -2.06 -29.95 -5.68
N SER A 298 -2.74 -30.27 -6.77
CA SER A 298 -3.22 -31.60 -7.13
C SER A 298 -4.31 -32.18 -6.22
N GLY A 299 -4.99 -33.22 -6.68
CA GLY A 299 -6.10 -33.86 -5.96
C GLY A 299 -5.73 -34.61 -4.68
N ASP A 300 -4.43 -34.80 -4.40
CA ASP A 300 -3.93 -35.50 -3.21
C ASP A 300 -3.85 -34.58 -1.98
N ALA A 301 -3.85 -33.27 -2.18
CA ALA A 301 -3.68 -32.28 -1.13
C ALA A 301 -4.92 -32.14 -0.23
N ASN A 302 -4.71 -31.94 1.08
CA ASN A 302 -5.79 -31.75 2.04
C ASN A 302 -6.31 -30.30 2.01
N GLN A 303 -7.25 -30.04 1.09
CA GLN A 303 -7.84 -28.71 0.91
C GLN A 303 -8.57 -28.22 2.16
N THR A 304 -9.34 -29.07 2.81
CA THR A 304 -10.13 -28.70 4.01
C THR A 304 -9.24 -28.24 5.16
N LEU A 305 -8.14 -28.95 5.40
CA LEU A 305 -7.15 -28.58 6.41
C LEU A 305 -6.54 -27.22 6.09
N MET A 306 -6.11 -27.00 4.83
CA MET A 306 -5.45 -25.77 4.41
C MET A 306 -6.42 -24.57 4.33
N GLN A 307 -7.70 -24.79 4.04
CA GLN A 307 -8.76 -23.77 4.21
C GLN A 307 -8.89 -23.32 5.67
N THR A 308 -8.90 -24.28 6.60
CA THR A 308 -8.96 -23.99 8.05
C THR A 308 -7.76 -23.17 8.48
N VAL A 309 -6.56 -23.50 8.02
CA VAL A 309 -5.33 -22.76 8.31
C VAL A 309 -5.40 -21.31 7.78
N ALA A 310 -5.82 -21.10 6.55
CA ALA A 310 -5.97 -19.75 6.00
C ALA A 310 -7.02 -18.93 6.76
N ALA A 311 -8.18 -19.52 7.04
CA ALA A 311 -9.29 -18.87 7.74
C ALA A 311 -8.96 -18.49 9.21
N ALA A 312 -7.95 -19.12 9.81
CA ALA A 312 -7.51 -18.82 11.17
C ALA A 312 -6.81 -17.46 11.31
N THR A 313 -6.42 -16.82 10.19
CA THR A 313 -5.76 -15.53 10.18
C THR A 313 -6.57 -14.48 9.45
N GLN A 314 -6.45 -13.22 9.88
CA GLN A 314 -7.16 -12.12 9.23
C GLN A 314 -6.64 -11.92 7.78
N GLY A 315 -7.55 -11.93 6.80
CA GLY A 315 -7.21 -11.77 5.39
C GLY A 315 -6.55 -12.98 4.74
N GLY A 316 -6.48 -14.13 5.43
CA GLY A 316 -5.97 -15.37 4.86
C GLY A 316 -6.86 -15.91 3.74
N ILE A 317 -6.24 -16.36 2.65
CA ILE A 317 -6.90 -16.89 1.46
C ILE A 317 -6.36 -18.29 1.19
N HIS A 318 -7.27 -19.21 0.86
CA HIS A 318 -6.91 -20.53 0.34
C HIS A 318 -7.23 -20.60 -1.15
N ILE A 319 -6.28 -21.11 -1.93
CA ILE A 319 -6.45 -21.37 -3.37
C ILE A 319 -6.06 -22.82 -3.66
N HIS A 320 -6.91 -23.54 -4.39
CA HIS A 320 -6.58 -24.85 -4.91
C HIS A 320 -6.18 -24.78 -6.38
N ALA A 321 -5.19 -25.56 -6.76
CA ALA A 321 -4.68 -25.68 -8.12
C ALA A 321 -4.73 -27.17 -8.54
N ASP A 322 -5.44 -27.46 -9.62
CA ASP A 322 -5.54 -28.80 -10.15
C ASP A 322 -4.34 -29.16 -11.02
N ASP A 323 -3.78 -28.19 -11.72
CA ASP A 323 -2.66 -28.36 -12.65
C ASP A 323 -1.58 -27.25 -12.51
N ALA A 324 -0.52 -27.35 -13.33
CA ALA A 324 0.61 -26.39 -13.30
C ALA A 324 0.19 -24.98 -13.69
N SER A 325 -0.81 -24.81 -14.57
CA SER A 325 -1.29 -23.48 -14.97
C SER A 325 -2.10 -22.83 -13.86
N ASP A 326 -2.90 -23.60 -13.14
CA ASP A 326 -3.66 -23.16 -11.99
C ASP A 326 -2.74 -22.79 -10.83
N LEU A 327 -1.64 -23.56 -10.62
CA LEU A 327 -0.64 -23.23 -9.61
C LEU A 327 0.01 -21.89 -9.90
N ALA A 328 0.38 -21.65 -11.16
CA ALA A 328 0.92 -20.36 -11.58
C ALA A 328 -0.09 -19.22 -11.40
N ALA A 329 -1.37 -19.46 -11.70
CA ALA A 329 -2.44 -18.50 -11.49
C ALA A 329 -2.67 -18.21 -10.00
N ALA A 330 -2.62 -19.24 -9.12
CA ALA A 330 -2.75 -19.10 -7.68
C ALA A 330 -1.65 -18.22 -7.08
N PHE A 331 -0.39 -18.47 -7.45
CA PHE A 331 0.73 -17.65 -7.00
C PHE A 331 0.62 -16.21 -7.50
N ARG A 332 0.21 -15.99 -8.75
CA ARG A 332 -0.05 -14.65 -9.29
C ARG A 332 -1.20 -13.95 -8.58
N ALA A 333 -2.28 -14.66 -8.27
CA ALA A 333 -3.40 -14.10 -7.52
C ALA A 333 -2.98 -13.62 -6.14
N ILE A 334 -2.21 -14.44 -5.39
CA ILE A 334 -1.68 -14.04 -4.09
C ILE A 334 -0.73 -12.84 -4.23
N ALA A 335 0.18 -12.82 -5.21
CA ALA A 335 1.07 -11.68 -5.44
C ALA A 335 0.29 -10.37 -5.62
N ARG A 336 -0.83 -10.40 -6.33
CA ARG A 336 -1.71 -9.22 -6.52
C ARG A 336 -2.42 -8.80 -5.25
N THR A 337 -2.78 -9.72 -4.35
CA THR A 337 -3.34 -9.34 -3.04
C THR A 337 -2.32 -8.59 -2.18
N LEU A 338 -1.02 -8.87 -2.37
CA LEU A 338 0.03 -8.13 -1.70
C LEU A 338 0.13 -6.67 -2.19
N ALA A 339 -0.29 -6.36 -3.41
CA ALA A 339 -0.23 -4.99 -3.96
C ALA A 339 -1.32 -4.07 -3.39
N VAL A 340 -2.43 -4.62 -2.90
CA VAL A 340 -3.60 -3.82 -2.49
C VAL A 340 -3.57 -3.61 -0.99
N THR A 341 -3.20 -2.40 -0.55
CA THR A 341 -3.59 -1.87 0.76
C THR A 341 -4.52 -0.69 0.50
N LEU A 342 -5.82 -0.91 0.63
CA LEU A 342 -6.79 0.19 0.64
C LEU A 342 -6.56 0.97 1.95
N VAL A 343 -5.98 2.15 1.83
CA VAL A 343 -6.00 3.19 2.86
C VAL A 343 -7.13 4.14 2.45
N GLU A 344 -8.34 3.87 2.93
CA GLU A 344 -9.46 4.82 2.87
C GLU A 344 -9.42 5.77 4.06
#